data_67982b32ddcd946660422d0f89bb0091
#
_entry.id   67982b32ddcd946660422d0f89bb0091
#
_cell.length_a   1.000
_cell.length_b   1.000
_cell.length_c   1.000
_cell.angle_alpha   90.00
_cell.angle_beta   90.00
_cell.angle_gamma   90.00
#
_symmetry.space_group_name_H-M   'P 1'
#
loop_
_entity.id
_entity.type
_entity.pdbx_description
1 polymer ?
#
loop_
_entity_poly.entity_id
_entity_poly.type
_entity_poly.pdbx_seq_one_letter_code
_entity_poly.pdbx_strand_id
1 'polypeptide(L)'
;MKKTLIMSSLAVPMFFAVVNTHASIGLQSSEFAQAGMASYYHDRFHGQRTASGATYDKNRLSAAHKTLPLGTQVRVTDAGSGESVVVHINDRGPFSRGRVIDLSRAAAREIGLTHKGVAKVRLEVLSRFELFALNGPLTLNQLF
;
A
#
# COMPACT_ATOMS: atom_id res chain seq x y z
N MET A 1 -2.54 -31.02 -82.14
CA MET A 1 -2.89 -29.83 -81.29
C MET A 1 -2.88 -30.23 -79.84
N LYS A 2 -1.81 -29.88 -79.12
CA LYS A 2 -1.67 -30.20 -77.71
C LYS A 2 -1.96 -28.95 -76.90
N LYS A 3 -3.02 -28.96 -76.12
CA LYS A 3 -3.37 -27.86 -75.22
C LYS A 3 -2.62 -28.10 -73.95
N THR A 4 -1.69 -27.23 -73.65
CA THR A 4 -0.94 -27.20 -72.39
C THR A 4 -1.77 -26.49 -71.30
N LEU A 5 -2.14 -27.21 -70.28
CA LEU A 5 -2.83 -26.65 -69.09
C LEU A 5 -1.78 -26.10 -68.13
N ILE A 6 -1.79 -24.79 -67.92
CA ILE A 6 -0.93 -24.13 -66.98
C ILE A 6 -1.69 -24.12 -65.65
N MET A 7 -1.24 -24.92 -64.72
CA MET A 7 -1.71 -24.86 -63.32
C MET A 7 -1.04 -23.67 -62.59
N SER A 8 -1.83 -22.64 -62.37
CA SER A 8 -1.44 -21.52 -61.52
C SER A 8 -1.55 -21.92 -60.04
N SER A 9 -0.41 -22.07 -59.40
CA SER A 9 -0.32 -22.28 -57.95
C SER A 9 -0.49 -20.93 -57.23
N LEU A 10 -1.65 -20.72 -56.60
CA LEU A 10 -1.87 -19.61 -55.70
C LEU A 10 -1.23 -19.97 -54.35
N ALA A 11 -0.06 -19.39 -54.08
CA ALA A 11 0.52 -19.37 -52.74
C ALA A 11 -0.24 -18.36 -51.88
N VAL A 12 -0.99 -18.86 -50.89
CA VAL A 12 -1.63 -18.03 -49.86
C VAL A 12 -0.57 -17.71 -48.83
N PRO A 13 -0.23 -16.44 -48.60
CA PRO A 13 0.67 -16.09 -47.50
C PRO A 13 -0.07 -16.26 -46.15
N MET A 14 0.43 -17.22 -45.38
CA MET A 14 -0.01 -17.42 -43.99
C MET A 14 0.52 -16.27 -43.15
N PHE A 15 -0.34 -15.28 -42.90
CA PHE A 15 -0.06 -14.20 -41.96
C PHE A 15 -0.09 -14.80 -40.53
N PHE A 16 1.08 -15.05 -39.98
CA PHE A 16 1.23 -15.28 -38.55
C PHE A 16 0.97 -13.95 -37.83
N ALA A 17 -0.24 -13.77 -37.33
CA ALA A 17 -0.54 -12.71 -36.37
C ALA A 17 0.18 -13.05 -35.06
N VAL A 18 1.31 -12.41 -34.83
CA VAL A 18 1.95 -12.41 -33.53
C VAL A 18 1.02 -11.62 -32.60
N VAL A 19 0.18 -12.33 -31.87
CA VAL A 19 -0.60 -11.74 -30.77
C VAL A 19 0.40 -11.44 -29.66
N ASN A 20 0.90 -10.20 -29.64
CA ASN A 20 1.59 -9.65 -28.46
C ASN A 20 0.55 -9.54 -27.35
N THR A 21 0.38 -10.60 -26.59
CA THR A 21 -0.25 -10.51 -25.27
C THR A 21 0.71 -9.76 -24.37
N HIS A 22 0.61 -8.44 -24.38
CA HIS A 22 1.09 -7.64 -23.27
C HIS A 22 0.22 -8.03 -22.08
N ALA A 23 0.72 -8.98 -21.29
CA ALA A 23 0.22 -9.16 -19.94
C ALA A 23 0.51 -7.84 -19.22
N SER A 24 -0.48 -6.94 -19.22
CA SER A 24 -0.52 -5.83 -18.27
C SER A 24 -0.50 -6.49 -16.92
N ILE A 25 0.68 -6.53 -16.27
CA ILE A 25 0.76 -6.77 -14.84
C ILE A 25 0.06 -5.55 -14.26
N GLY A 26 -1.25 -5.67 -14.09
CA GLY A 26 -2.04 -4.70 -13.35
C GLY A 26 -1.41 -4.64 -11.97
N LEU A 27 -0.69 -3.56 -11.70
CA LEU A 27 -0.43 -3.13 -10.33
C LEU A 27 -1.80 -3.07 -9.68
N GLN A 28 -2.15 -4.12 -8.91
CA GLN A 28 -3.35 -4.10 -8.11
C GLN A 28 -3.14 -2.96 -7.11
N SER A 29 -3.75 -1.83 -7.42
CA SER A 29 -3.90 -0.72 -6.50
C SER A 29 -4.46 -1.27 -5.20
N SER A 30 -3.91 -0.85 -4.07
CA SER A 30 -4.38 -1.21 -2.75
C SER A 30 -5.92 -1.15 -2.71
N GLU A 31 -6.55 -2.26 -2.33
CA GLU A 31 -8.01 -2.43 -2.32
C GLU A 31 -8.72 -1.43 -1.37
N PHE A 32 -7.97 -0.80 -0.48
CA PHE A 32 -8.45 0.18 0.47
C PHE A 32 -7.68 1.50 0.32
N ALA A 33 -8.41 2.57 0.06
CA ALA A 33 -7.91 3.95 0.09
C ALA A 33 -8.84 4.83 0.91
N GLN A 34 -8.31 5.63 1.82
CA GLN A 34 -9.06 6.57 2.65
C GLN A 34 -8.29 7.89 2.74
N ALA A 35 -9.02 9.01 2.68
CA ALA A 35 -8.47 10.33 2.96
C ALA A 35 -9.10 10.92 4.23
N GLY A 36 -8.34 11.71 4.96
CA GLY A 36 -8.84 12.38 6.17
C GLY A 36 -7.72 13.10 6.91
N MET A 37 -8.01 13.51 8.14
CA MET A 37 -7.03 14.16 9.01
C MET A 37 -6.25 13.13 9.81
N ALA A 38 -4.93 13.30 9.87
CA ALA A 38 -4.05 12.60 10.79
C ALA A 38 -3.63 13.50 11.96
N SER A 39 -3.39 12.89 13.10
CA SER A 39 -2.60 13.47 14.18
C SER A 39 -1.58 12.43 14.68
N TYR A 40 -0.93 12.69 15.80
CA TYR A 40 -0.01 11.74 16.40
C TYR A 40 -0.16 11.69 17.93
N TYR A 41 0.29 10.58 18.52
CA TYR A 41 0.24 10.36 19.96
C TYR A 41 1.12 11.35 20.73
N HIS A 42 0.59 11.84 21.83
CA HIS A 42 1.36 12.56 22.82
C HIS A 42 2.37 11.61 23.52
N ASP A 43 3.54 12.11 23.90
CA ASP A 43 4.62 11.33 24.53
C ASP A 43 4.20 10.59 25.82
N ARG A 44 3.19 11.11 26.54
CA ARG A 44 2.65 10.48 27.76
C ARG A 44 2.09 9.07 27.55
N PHE A 45 1.77 8.70 26.29
CA PHE A 45 1.25 7.37 25.98
C PHE A 45 2.36 6.32 25.82
N HIS A 46 3.62 6.75 25.77
CA HIS A 46 4.75 5.82 25.68
C HIS A 46 4.75 4.85 26.87
N GLY A 47 4.85 3.55 26.58
CA GLY A 47 4.79 2.50 27.59
C GLY A 47 3.38 1.98 27.93
N GLN A 48 2.32 2.62 27.41
CA GLN A 48 0.95 2.15 27.65
C GLN A 48 0.57 1.02 26.70
N ARG A 49 -0.38 0.17 27.10
CA ARG A 49 -0.91 -0.91 26.26
C ARG A 49 -1.80 -0.37 25.16
N THR A 50 -1.62 -0.91 23.98
CA THR A 50 -2.47 -0.69 22.79
C THR A 50 -3.57 -1.74 22.71
N ALA A 51 -4.52 -1.55 21.79
CA ALA A 51 -5.60 -2.50 21.53
C ALA A 51 -5.11 -3.88 21.06
N SER A 52 -3.94 -3.96 20.45
CA SER A 52 -3.31 -5.22 20.05
C SER A 52 -2.71 -6.00 21.24
N GLY A 53 -2.64 -5.37 22.43
CA GLY A 53 -1.94 -5.90 23.59
C GLY A 53 -0.45 -5.58 23.64
N ALA A 54 0.11 -5.04 22.57
CA ALA A 54 1.50 -4.57 22.55
C ALA A 54 1.66 -3.27 23.32
N THR A 55 2.86 -2.99 23.80
CA THR A 55 3.19 -1.70 24.44
C THR A 55 3.44 -0.66 23.34
N TYR A 56 2.83 0.53 23.49
CA TYR A 56 3.11 1.63 22.60
C TYR A 56 4.53 2.13 22.76
N ASP A 57 5.26 2.14 21.67
CA ASP A 57 6.60 2.70 21.57
C ASP A 57 6.59 3.87 20.57
N LYS A 58 6.84 5.08 21.07
CA LYS A 58 6.89 6.30 20.28
C LYS A 58 7.97 6.30 19.18
N ASN A 59 8.96 5.41 19.29
CA ASN A 59 10.08 5.30 18.35
C ASN A 59 9.84 4.25 17.24
N ARG A 60 8.75 3.49 17.29
CA ARG A 60 8.36 2.52 16.27
C ARG A 60 7.36 3.12 15.30
N LEU A 61 7.36 2.66 14.04
CA LEU A 61 6.41 3.08 13.01
C LEU A 61 5.08 2.34 13.19
N SER A 62 4.19 2.92 13.99
CA SER A 62 2.87 2.36 14.29
C SER A 62 1.78 3.43 14.27
N ALA A 63 0.52 2.99 14.26
CA ALA A 63 -0.61 3.89 14.26
C ALA A 63 -1.87 3.24 14.85
N ALA A 64 -2.84 4.10 15.25
CA ALA A 64 -4.20 3.71 15.55
C ALA A 64 -5.11 4.00 14.35
N HIS A 65 -6.00 3.04 14.06
CA HIS A 65 -7.07 3.19 13.08
C HIS A 65 -8.38 2.59 13.61
N LYS A 66 -9.52 3.18 13.20
CA LYS A 66 -10.84 2.82 13.76
C LYS A 66 -11.25 1.39 13.45
N THR A 67 -11.05 0.94 12.22
CA THR A 67 -11.67 -0.29 11.69
C THR A 67 -10.70 -1.25 11.00
N LEU A 68 -9.56 -0.77 10.48
CA LEU A 68 -8.59 -1.67 9.84
C LEU A 68 -8.15 -2.76 10.81
N PRO A 69 -8.02 -4.01 10.36
CA PRO A 69 -7.52 -5.10 11.20
C PRO A 69 -6.19 -4.74 11.88
N LEU A 70 -6.03 -5.15 13.14
CA LEU A 70 -4.73 -5.05 13.82
C LEU A 70 -3.73 -5.93 13.06
N GLY A 71 -2.52 -5.41 12.85
CA GLY A 71 -1.52 -6.06 12.02
C GLY A 71 -1.45 -5.53 10.58
N THR A 72 -2.45 -4.77 10.13
CA THR A 72 -2.44 -4.19 8.78
C THR A 72 -1.29 -3.18 8.63
N GLN A 73 -0.59 -3.25 7.50
CA GLN A 73 0.39 -2.24 7.10
C GLN A 73 -0.24 -1.23 6.15
N VAL A 74 -0.04 0.03 6.44
CA VAL A 74 -0.67 1.16 5.75
C VAL A 74 0.39 2.17 5.35
N ARG A 75 0.40 2.55 4.06
CA ARG A 75 1.12 3.74 3.61
C ARG A 75 0.30 4.96 3.95
N VAL A 76 0.90 5.89 4.68
CA VAL A 76 0.32 7.18 5.02
C VAL A 76 1.07 8.25 4.27
N THR A 77 0.40 8.99 3.39
CA THR A 77 0.97 10.05 2.58
C THR A 77 0.39 11.40 3.01
N ASP A 78 1.23 12.35 3.37
CA ASP A 78 0.84 13.75 3.58
C ASP A 78 0.37 14.35 2.26
N ALA A 79 -0.86 14.85 2.21
CA ALA A 79 -1.46 15.39 0.98
C ALA A 79 -0.82 16.71 0.53
N GLY A 80 -0.14 17.41 1.41
CA GLY A 80 0.51 18.69 1.11
C GLY A 80 1.95 18.54 0.60
N SER A 81 2.75 17.70 1.25
CA SER A 81 4.16 17.49 0.87
C SER A 81 4.38 16.31 -0.08
N GLY A 82 3.48 15.32 -0.07
CA GLY A 82 3.67 14.05 -0.77
C GLY A 82 4.59 13.06 -0.05
N GLU A 83 5.15 13.43 1.10
CA GLU A 83 5.95 12.53 1.93
C GLU A 83 5.11 11.40 2.49
N SER A 84 5.67 10.21 2.55
CA SER A 84 4.96 9.03 2.99
C SER A 84 5.75 8.17 3.95
N VAL A 85 5.03 7.43 4.81
CA VAL A 85 5.58 6.45 5.74
C VAL A 85 4.68 5.21 5.75
N VAL A 86 5.28 4.05 5.91
CA VAL A 86 4.53 2.81 6.15
C VAL A 86 4.46 2.55 7.65
N VAL A 87 3.24 2.35 8.15
CA VAL A 87 2.97 2.11 9.58
C VAL A 87 2.24 0.80 9.77
N HIS A 88 2.40 0.24 10.95
CA HIS A 88 1.70 -0.95 11.41
C HIS A 88 0.50 -0.53 12.28
N ILE A 89 -0.70 -0.95 11.94
CA ILE A 89 -1.89 -0.71 12.77
C ILE A 89 -1.86 -1.64 13.97
N ASN A 90 -1.66 -1.09 15.16
CA ASN A 90 -1.60 -1.85 16.41
C ASN A 90 -2.55 -1.32 17.49
N ASP A 91 -3.33 -0.26 17.19
CA ASP A 91 -4.22 0.34 18.16
C ASP A 91 -5.55 0.78 17.53
N ARG A 92 -6.52 1.12 18.38
CA ARG A 92 -7.85 1.62 18.03
C ARG A 92 -7.97 3.11 18.30
N GLY A 93 -8.68 3.80 17.42
CA GLY A 93 -8.83 5.23 17.38
C GLY A 93 -8.50 5.78 15.99
N PRO A 94 -8.46 7.08 15.80
CA PRO A 94 -8.82 8.16 16.72
C PRO A 94 -10.32 8.20 17.03
N PHE A 95 -10.67 8.63 18.24
CA PHE A 95 -12.07 8.80 18.66
C PHE A 95 -12.58 10.23 18.42
N SER A 96 -11.71 11.14 18.00
CA SER A 96 -12.08 12.49 17.60
C SER A 96 -12.70 12.53 16.21
N ARG A 97 -13.70 13.42 16.02
CA ARG A 97 -14.34 13.60 14.71
C ARG A 97 -13.33 14.15 13.69
N GLY A 98 -13.48 13.72 12.44
CA GLY A 98 -12.67 14.18 11.30
C GLY A 98 -11.27 13.57 11.20
N ARG A 99 -10.75 12.93 12.25
CA ARG A 99 -9.49 12.18 12.18
C ARG A 99 -9.73 10.73 11.76
N VAL A 100 -8.83 10.23 10.94
CA VAL A 100 -8.86 8.86 10.42
C VAL A 100 -7.73 7.99 10.97
N ILE A 101 -6.62 8.61 11.37
CA ILE A 101 -5.42 7.91 11.87
C ILE A 101 -4.68 8.76 12.91
N ASP A 102 -4.15 8.12 13.94
CA ASP A 102 -3.20 8.72 14.89
C ASP A 102 -1.87 7.97 14.76
N LEU A 103 -0.83 8.69 14.36
CA LEU A 103 0.51 8.14 14.12
C LEU A 103 1.33 8.06 15.41
N SER A 104 2.30 7.14 15.45
CA SER A 104 3.37 7.22 16.42
C SER A 104 4.21 8.49 16.16
N ARG A 105 4.98 8.91 17.17
CA ARG A 105 5.86 10.08 17.02
C ARG A 105 6.92 9.87 15.94
N ALA A 106 7.48 8.68 15.83
CA ALA A 106 8.43 8.35 14.78
C ALA A 106 7.80 8.48 13.39
N ALA A 107 6.62 7.89 13.18
CA ALA A 107 5.91 7.98 11.89
C ALA A 107 5.53 9.44 11.55
N ALA A 108 5.08 10.20 12.54
CA ALA A 108 4.75 11.62 12.34
C ALA A 108 5.95 12.47 11.91
N ARG A 109 7.15 12.14 12.40
CA ARG A 109 8.39 12.81 11.96
C ARG A 109 8.71 12.54 10.50
N GLU A 110 8.56 11.30 10.05
CA GLU A 110 8.85 10.91 8.67
C GLU A 110 8.06 11.71 7.61
N ILE A 111 6.85 12.13 7.94
CA ILE A 111 6.01 12.93 7.03
C ILE A 111 5.88 14.40 7.46
N GLY A 112 6.76 14.89 8.35
CA GLY A 112 6.76 16.28 8.80
C GLY A 112 5.55 16.70 9.64
N LEU A 113 4.74 15.74 10.13
CA LEU A 113 3.51 16.00 10.87
C LEU A 113 3.77 16.62 12.26
N THR A 114 4.92 16.33 12.87
CA THR A 114 5.28 16.86 14.20
C THR A 114 5.33 18.38 14.27
N HIS A 115 5.60 19.05 13.15
CA HIS A 115 5.61 20.52 13.06
C HIS A 115 4.21 21.09 12.82
N LYS A 116 3.32 20.31 12.19
CA LYS A 116 1.95 20.73 11.83
C LYS A 116 0.93 20.40 12.92
N GLY A 117 1.19 19.38 13.74
CA GLY A 117 0.25 18.81 14.70
C GLY A 117 -0.83 17.95 14.06
N VAL A 118 -1.47 18.44 13.00
CA VAL A 118 -2.46 17.74 12.19
C VAL A 118 -2.22 18.01 10.72
N ALA A 119 -2.56 17.06 9.84
CA ALA A 119 -2.48 17.24 8.39
C ALA A 119 -3.49 16.35 7.66
N LYS A 120 -3.87 16.76 6.44
CA LYS A 120 -4.60 15.88 5.52
C LYS A 120 -3.67 14.80 5.00
N VAL A 121 -4.12 13.56 5.07
CA VAL A 121 -3.39 12.39 4.59
C VAL A 121 -4.25 11.51 3.71
N ARG A 122 -3.57 10.71 2.87
CA ARG A 122 -4.15 9.57 2.18
C ARG A 122 -3.57 8.30 2.78
N LEU A 123 -4.45 7.33 3.03
CA LEU A 123 -4.14 6.01 3.55
C LEU A 123 -4.31 4.97 2.45
N GLU A 124 -3.36 4.08 2.29
CA GLU A 124 -3.42 2.96 1.37
C GLU A 124 -2.94 1.70 2.10
N VAL A 125 -3.79 0.68 2.16
CA VAL A 125 -3.39 -0.63 2.71
C VAL A 125 -2.43 -1.28 1.73
N LEU A 126 -1.29 -1.74 2.20
CA LEU A 126 -0.31 -2.39 1.36
C LEU A 126 -0.74 -3.81 1.03
N SER A 127 -0.72 -4.15 -0.25
CA SER A 127 -0.90 -5.50 -0.72
C SER A 127 0.30 -6.39 -0.31
N ARG A 128 0.07 -7.71 -0.30
CA ARG A 128 1.14 -8.67 -0.01
C ARG A 128 2.33 -8.53 -0.97
N PHE A 129 2.07 -8.16 -2.22
CA PHE A 129 3.11 -7.92 -3.22
C PHE A 129 3.95 -6.67 -2.91
N GLU A 130 3.32 -5.57 -2.51
CA GLU A 130 4.04 -4.34 -2.12
C GLU A 130 4.89 -4.57 -0.86
N LEU A 131 4.38 -5.34 0.10
CA LEU A 131 5.15 -5.73 1.29
C LEU A 131 6.37 -6.58 0.94
N PHE A 132 6.23 -7.48 -0.01
CA PHE A 132 7.35 -8.27 -0.54
C PHE A 132 8.40 -7.38 -1.21
N ALA A 133 7.97 -6.41 -2.01
CA ALA A 133 8.87 -5.47 -2.68
C ALA A 133 9.64 -4.57 -1.69
N LEU A 134 9.02 -4.20 -0.57
CA LEU A 134 9.63 -3.35 0.47
C LEU A 134 10.59 -4.12 1.38
N ASN A 135 10.26 -5.36 1.74
CA ASN A 135 10.96 -6.13 2.77
C ASN A 135 11.83 -7.27 2.20
N GLY A 136 11.81 -7.48 0.89
CA GLY A 136 12.43 -8.64 0.26
C GLY A 136 11.63 -9.94 0.48
N PRO A 137 12.18 -11.11 0.09
CA PRO A 137 11.48 -12.39 0.23
C PRO A 137 11.14 -12.67 1.69
N LEU A 138 9.85 -12.90 1.95
CA LEU A 138 9.37 -13.29 3.27
C LEU A 138 10.07 -14.60 3.68
N THR A 139 10.69 -14.61 4.85
CA THR A 139 11.20 -15.84 5.42
C THR A 139 10.03 -16.74 5.85
N LEU A 140 10.23 -18.07 5.81
CA LEU A 140 9.20 -19.06 6.17
C LEU A 140 8.52 -18.78 7.53
N ASN A 141 9.21 -18.15 8.48
CA ASN A 141 8.67 -17.75 9.78
C ASN A 141 7.64 -16.59 9.75
N GLN A 142 7.43 -15.95 8.62
CA GLN A 142 6.46 -14.86 8.45
C GLN A 142 5.17 -15.32 7.73
N LEU A 143 5.10 -16.59 7.36
CA LEU A 143 3.98 -17.18 6.63
C LEU A 143 2.98 -17.91 7.54
N PHE A 144 3.28 -18.06 8.85
CA PHE A 144 2.43 -18.76 9.83
C PHE A 144 2.20 -17.89 11.07
#